data_7e17782729247034e5be9441023d0ac4
#
_entry.id   7e17782729247034e5be9441023d0ac4
#
_cell.length_a   1.000
_cell.length_b   1.000
_cell.length_c   1.000
_cell.angle_alpha   90.00
_cell.angle_beta   90.00
_cell.angle_gamma   90.00
#
_symmetry.space_group_name_H-M   'P 1'
#
loop_
_entity.id
_entity.type
_entity.pdbx_description
1 polymer ?
#
loop_
_entity_poly.entity_id
_entity_poly.type
_entity_poly.pdbx_seq_one_letter_code
_entity_poly.pdbx_strand_id
1 'polypeptide(L)'
;MKVAMKIRRSGMFLLALAMVLFLTPTGSAAEENVISEARNGVVRIFAYDPESGSGASGSGFGVGTAGEETEYFVTNWHVVTANGQYPVGKLDVYILLTNDAITMNAEGNTFDPSEMIRCQVIYAADQYPDVAILKAERKVPGRVALTLRSSRDVAIASKVYSLGYPAAADGTSLSQEQQTAYYYADVESVHVNGGVVSKLSSFELFNGTYCLEHDAHINSGNSGGPLVDEHGNVVGINTYGISSDDFLNYSVYIDYAMDYLNQLGIAYDYVSAQESFPMAAVASGAALVLVLAAVLVLKIKKSEKQPAKDTGLRVQYSSDSIMGGKRYVINSTLRFGRAADCNIRYQDKAPGISSHHCEITAEKGQVYIRDLNSSHGTFVNGTRIASNQQIPLTAGTEVCLGSMREKFQIVKSTKK
;
A
#
# COMPACT_ATOMS: atom_id res chain seq x y z
N MET A 1 19.63 -57.33 24.20
CA MET A 1 19.31 -56.19 25.07
C MET A 1 19.85 -54.84 24.55
N LYS A 2 20.20 -54.66 23.27
CA LYS A 2 20.75 -53.42 22.68
C LYS A 2 19.81 -52.72 21.64
N VAL A 3 18.68 -53.31 21.27
CA VAL A 3 17.76 -52.75 20.28
C VAL A 3 16.63 -51.92 20.92
N ALA A 4 16.24 -52.20 22.15
CA ALA A 4 15.17 -51.50 22.83
C ALA A 4 15.48 -50.05 23.31
N MET A 5 16.79 -49.67 23.33
CA MET A 5 17.23 -48.37 23.83
C MET A 5 17.29 -47.28 22.75
N LYS A 6 17.23 -47.65 21.43
CA LYS A 6 17.26 -46.68 20.33
C LYS A 6 15.90 -46.10 20.00
N ILE A 7 14.83 -46.83 20.30
CA ILE A 7 13.45 -46.39 19.97
C ILE A 7 12.93 -45.31 20.99
N ARG A 8 13.37 -45.37 22.25
CA ARG A 8 12.97 -44.39 23.28
C ARG A 8 13.54 -42.98 23.08
N ARG A 9 14.69 -42.82 22.44
CA ARG A 9 15.29 -41.49 22.18
C ARG A 9 14.65 -40.77 20.99
N SER A 10 14.17 -41.49 19.99
CA SER A 10 13.46 -40.89 18.83
C SER A 10 12.04 -40.41 19.18
N GLY A 11 11.36 -41.07 20.12
CA GLY A 11 10.02 -40.64 20.56
C GLY A 11 10.04 -39.38 21.41
N MET A 12 11.10 -39.17 22.23
CA MET A 12 11.22 -37.94 23.03
C MET A 12 11.57 -36.70 22.19
N PHE A 13 12.28 -36.87 21.08
CA PHE A 13 12.58 -35.76 20.14
C PHE A 13 11.36 -35.36 19.34
N LEU A 14 10.46 -36.27 18.97
CA LEU A 14 9.21 -35.99 18.29
C LEU A 14 8.20 -35.32 19.23
N LEU A 15 8.15 -35.68 20.52
CA LEU A 15 7.29 -35.00 21.50
C LEU A 15 7.77 -33.58 21.86
N ALA A 16 9.09 -33.35 21.94
CA ALA A 16 9.65 -32.01 22.13
C ALA A 16 9.43 -31.10 20.93
N LEU A 17 9.48 -31.66 19.70
CA LEU A 17 9.19 -30.89 18.48
C LEU A 17 7.70 -30.57 18.35
N ALA A 18 6.80 -31.46 18.79
CA ALA A 18 5.36 -31.20 18.82
C ALA A 18 4.97 -30.15 19.89
N MET A 19 5.69 -30.09 21.00
CA MET A 19 5.41 -29.10 22.07
C MET A 19 5.86 -27.66 21.72
N VAL A 20 6.84 -27.48 20.83
CA VAL A 20 7.26 -26.16 20.34
C VAL A 20 6.27 -25.58 19.29
N LEU A 21 5.50 -26.45 18.63
CA LEU A 21 4.47 -26.03 17.64
C LEU A 21 3.17 -25.52 18.28
N PHE A 22 2.96 -25.71 19.60
CA PHE A 22 1.75 -25.26 20.31
C PHE A 22 1.94 -23.97 21.13
N LEU A 23 3.12 -23.33 21.07
CA LEU A 23 3.41 -22.08 21.80
C LEU A 23 3.52 -20.84 20.90
N THR A 24 3.13 -20.93 19.62
CA THR A 24 2.89 -19.72 18.83
C THR A 24 1.52 -19.16 19.20
N PRO A 25 1.40 -17.89 19.57
CA PRO A 25 0.09 -17.27 19.76
C PRO A 25 -0.72 -17.51 18.49
N THR A 26 -1.97 -17.93 18.66
CA THR A 26 -2.90 -18.10 17.54
C THR A 26 -2.93 -16.78 16.76
N GLY A 27 -2.79 -16.81 15.44
CA GLY A 27 -2.65 -15.64 14.57
C GLY A 27 -3.67 -14.52 14.83
N SER A 28 -4.84 -14.86 15.37
CA SER A 28 -5.89 -13.92 15.77
C SER A 28 -5.47 -12.91 16.84
N ALA A 29 -4.78 -13.33 17.91
CA ALA A 29 -4.39 -12.41 18.99
C ALA A 29 -3.26 -11.46 18.59
N ALA A 30 -2.35 -11.90 17.68
CA ALA A 30 -1.30 -11.04 17.15
C ALA A 30 -1.86 -10.00 16.17
N GLU A 31 -2.82 -10.39 15.32
CA GLU A 31 -3.54 -9.52 14.39
C GLU A 31 -4.33 -8.45 15.16
N GLU A 32 -5.09 -8.83 16.18
CA GLU A 32 -5.89 -7.91 16.99
C GLU A 32 -5.01 -6.86 17.70
N ASN A 33 -3.83 -7.23 18.17
CA ASN A 33 -2.89 -6.30 18.80
C ASN A 33 -2.34 -5.30 17.79
N VAL A 34 -1.91 -5.74 16.60
CA VAL A 34 -1.34 -4.89 15.54
C VAL A 34 -2.38 -3.88 15.03
N ILE A 35 -3.62 -4.31 14.80
CA ILE A 35 -4.70 -3.40 14.38
C ILE A 35 -5.03 -2.40 15.48
N SER A 36 -5.02 -2.82 16.75
CA SER A 36 -5.20 -1.90 17.87
C SER A 36 -4.08 -0.86 17.96
N GLU A 37 -2.83 -1.24 17.68
CA GLU A 37 -1.68 -0.34 17.64
C GLU A 37 -1.78 0.67 16.48
N ALA A 38 -2.32 0.29 15.33
CA ALA A 38 -2.51 1.17 14.18
C ALA A 38 -3.44 2.37 14.50
N ARG A 39 -4.31 2.28 15.50
CA ARG A 39 -5.13 3.40 15.99
C ARG A 39 -4.29 4.60 16.41
N ASN A 40 -3.08 4.39 16.94
CA ASN A 40 -2.17 5.47 17.34
C ASN A 40 -1.72 6.36 16.16
N GLY A 41 -1.84 5.87 14.93
CA GLY A 41 -1.55 6.66 13.74
C GLY A 41 -2.72 7.50 13.22
N VAL A 42 -3.94 7.28 13.74
CA VAL A 42 -5.16 7.93 13.22
C VAL A 42 -5.46 9.22 13.96
N VAL A 43 -5.82 10.27 13.23
CA VAL A 43 -6.16 11.59 13.78
C VAL A 43 -7.55 12.01 13.36
N ARG A 44 -8.21 12.82 14.22
CA ARG A 44 -9.42 13.56 13.85
C ARG A 44 -9.04 14.86 13.18
N ILE A 45 -9.57 15.13 11.99
CA ILE A 45 -9.34 16.37 11.26
C ILE A 45 -10.61 17.22 11.33
N PHE A 46 -10.42 18.51 11.56
CA PHE A 46 -11.46 19.51 11.53
C PHE A 46 -11.04 20.66 10.60
N ALA A 47 -11.82 20.89 9.55
CA ALA A 47 -11.60 21.98 8.60
C ALA A 47 -12.72 23.01 8.80
N TYR A 48 -12.36 24.27 9.06
CA TYR A 48 -13.29 25.29 9.54
C TYR A 48 -13.08 26.64 8.85
N ASP A 49 -14.17 27.27 8.45
CA ASP A 49 -14.18 28.67 7.98
C ASP A 49 -14.59 29.59 9.13
N PRO A 50 -13.65 30.40 9.68
CA PRO A 50 -13.96 31.27 10.80
C PRO A 50 -14.93 32.41 10.46
N GLU A 51 -15.13 32.74 9.16
CA GLU A 51 -16.05 33.80 8.74
C GLU A 51 -17.51 33.34 8.75
N SER A 52 -17.77 32.12 8.27
CA SER A 52 -19.13 31.58 8.18
C SER A 52 -19.53 30.69 9.35
N GLY A 53 -18.57 30.24 10.16
CA GLY A 53 -18.78 29.22 11.20
C GLY A 53 -19.03 27.81 10.64
N SER A 54 -18.85 27.61 9.33
CA SER A 54 -19.09 26.34 8.66
C SER A 54 -17.79 25.51 8.57
N GLY A 55 -17.93 24.19 8.52
CA GLY A 55 -16.76 23.32 8.43
C GLY A 55 -17.10 21.89 8.08
N ALA A 56 -16.09 21.07 7.99
CA ALA A 56 -16.18 19.65 7.79
C ALA A 56 -15.29 18.91 8.81
N SER A 57 -15.65 17.70 9.15
CA SER A 57 -14.85 16.82 9.99
C SER A 57 -14.60 15.51 9.25
N GLY A 58 -13.41 14.99 9.44
CA GLY A 58 -12.96 13.72 8.86
C GLY A 58 -11.87 13.09 9.69
N SER A 59 -11.24 12.10 9.12
CA SER A 59 -10.10 11.40 9.67
C SER A 59 -8.84 11.64 8.83
N GLY A 60 -7.70 11.29 9.37
CA GLY A 60 -6.43 11.24 8.67
C GLY A 60 -5.49 10.27 9.37
N PHE A 61 -4.30 10.08 8.82
CA PHE A 61 -3.29 9.23 9.45
C PHE A 61 -1.88 9.75 9.20
N GLY A 62 -1.00 9.46 10.16
CA GLY A 62 0.39 9.89 10.14
C GLY A 62 1.23 9.12 9.14
N VAL A 63 2.17 9.82 8.48
CA VAL A 63 3.17 9.28 7.58
C VAL A 63 4.55 9.78 7.97
N GLY A 64 5.58 8.96 7.77
CA GLY A 64 6.96 9.24 8.19
C GLY A 64 7.71 7.96 8.55
N THR A 65 8.61 8.03 9.53
CA THR A 65 9.23 6.83 10.13
C THR A 65 8.19 6.11 10.98
N ALA A 66 7.88 4.88 10.64
CA ALA A 66 6.84 4.09 11.30
C ALA A 66 7.09 3.97 12.82
N GLY A 67 6.02 4.16 13.60
CA GLY A 67 6.07 4.13 15.06
C GLY A 67 6.63 5.39 15.73
N GLU A 68 7.13 6.37 14.97
CA GLU A 68 7.57 7.66 15.50
C GLU A 68 6.49 8.72 15.36
N GLU A 69 6.44 9.68 16.31
CA GLU A 69 5.58 10.85 16.19
C GLU A 69 5.92 11.67 14.95
N THR A 70 4.88 12.09 14.21
CA THR A 70 5.02 12.78 12.93
C THR A 70 4.33 14.14 12.91
N GLU A 71 4.72 14.98 11.94
CA GLU A 71 4.06 16.22 11.57
C GLU A 71 3.35 16.13 10.21
N TYR A 72 3.47 14.99 9.49
CA TYR A 72 2.87 14.82 8.17
C TYR A 72 1.71 13.82 8.24
N PHE A 73 0.59 14.20 7.61
CA PHE A 73 -0.64 13.41 7.63
C PHE A 73 -1.27 13.34 6.25
N VAL A 74 -1.90 12.21 5.95
CA VAL A 74 -2.71 11.99 4.76
C VAL A 74 -4.19 12.07 5.15
N THR A 75 -5.00 12.67 4.29
CA THR A 75 -6.46 12.71 4.38
C THR A 75 -7.09 12.83 2.99
N ASN A 76 -8.41 13.00 2.89
CA ASN A 76 -9.08 13.28 1.63
C ASN A 76 -9.09 14.78 1.27
N TRP A 77 -9.11 15.07 -0.03
CA TRP A 77 -9.33 16.41 -0.56
C TRP A 77 -10.70 16.98 -0.10
N HIS A 78 -11.78 16.16 -0.17
CA HIS A 78 -13.10 16.61 0.21
C HIS A 78 -13.22 16.98 1.70
N VAL A 79 -12.38 16.45 2.58
CA VAL A 79 -12.33 16.84 4.00
C VAL A 79 -11.81 18.27 4.15
N VAL A 80 -10.71 18.62 3.45
CA VAL A 80 -10.06 19.93 3.56
C VAL A 80 -10.73 21.03 2.71
N THR A 81 -11.75 20.68 1.93
CA THR A 81 -12.53 21.59 1.09
C THR A 81 -14.01 21.59 1.42
N ALA A 82 -14.45 20.90 2.48
CA ALA A 82 -15.86 20.69 2.84
C ALA A 82 -16.68 20.22 1.61
N ASN A 83 -16.29 19.08 1.01
CA ASN A 83 -16.90 18.53 -0.22
C ASN A 83 -16.84 19.48 -1.43
N GLY A 84 -15.75 20.24 -1.57
CA GLY A 84 -15.56 21.18 -2.66
C GLY A 84 -16.35 22.49 -2.53
N GLN A 85 -16.97 22.75 -1.39
CA GLN A 85 -17.65 24.03 -1.13
C GLN A 85 -16.64 25.20 -1.00
N TYR A 86 -15.43 24.89 -0.58
CA TYR A 86 -14.36 25.87 -0.41
C TYR A 86 -13.14 25.48 -1.24
N PRO A 87 -12.42 26.45 -1.81
CA PRO A 87 -11.16 26.18 -2.46
C PRO A 87 -10.11 25.70 -1.45
N VAL A 88 -9.14 24.95 -1.91
CA VAL A 88 -8.01 24.46 -1.09
C VAL A 88 -7.31 25.65 -0.41
N GLY A 89 -7.07 25.54 0.88
CA GLY A 89 -6.41 26.57 1.69
C GLY A 89 -7.32 27.73 2.18
N LYS A 90 -8.61 27.71 1.87
CA LYS A 90 -9.57 28.69 2.43
C LYS A 90 -9.97 28.33 3.85
N LEU A 91 -10.11 27.05 4.16
CA LEU A 91 -10.43 26.57 5.50
C LEU A 91 -9.18 26.53 6.37
N ASP A 92 -9.33 26.89 7.62
CA ASP A 92 -8.34 26.57 8.67
C ASP A 92 -8.49 25.07 9.01
N VAL A 93 -7.39 24.33 8.92
CA VAL A 93 -7.39 22.88 9.14
C VAL A 93 -6.67 22.58 10.46
N TYR A 94 -7.28 21.76 11.30
CA TYR A 94 -6.76 21.36 12.60
C TYR A 94 -6.80 19.85 12.79
N ILE A 95 -5.82 19.33 13.54
CA ILE A 95 -5.89 18.01 14.18
C ILE A 95 -6.35 18.24 15.62
N LEU A 96 -7.41 17.55 16.02
CA LEU A 96 -7.93 17.55 17.39
C LEU A 96 -7.12 16.54 18.22
N LEU A 97 -6.70 16.93 19.42
CA LEU A 97 -5.89 16.09 20.32
C LEU A 97 -6.76 15.29 21.30
N THR A 98 -7.82 15.93 21.78
CA THR A 98 -8.71 15.38 22.80
C THR A 98 -10.17 15.62 22.44
N ASN A 99 -11.07 14.98 23.21
CA ASN A 99 -12.50 15.13 23.05
C ASN A 99 -13.02 16.52 23.46
N ASP A 100 -12.20 17.30 24.19
CA ASP A 100 -12.55 18.63 24.70
C ASP A 100 -12.11 19.76 23.75
N ALA A 101 -11.44 19.42 22.64
CA ALA A 101 -10.93 20.41 21.68
C ALA A 101 -12.03 21.30 21.08
N ILE A 102 -13.23 20.72 20.86
CA ILE A 102 -14.39 21.44 20.34
C ILE A 102 -15.64 21.02 21.11
N THR A 103 -16.33 21.98 21.66
CA THR A 103 -17.63 21.80 22.29
C THR A 103 -18.68 22.62 21.55
N MET A 104 -19.74 21.97 21.09
CA MET A 104 -20.86 22.61 20.42
C MET A 104 -22.08 22.64 21.35
N ASN A 105 -22.60 23.81 21.61
CA ASN A 105 -23.83 23.97 22.41
C ASN A 105 -24.78 25.00 21.78
N ALA A 106 -25.93 25.21 22.38
CA ALA A 106 -26.95 26.14 21.87
C ALA A 106 -26.49 27.61 21.83
N GLU A 107 -25.44 27.96 22.58
CA GLU A 107 -24.85 29.30 22.64
C GLU A 107 -23.76 29.53 21.58
N GLY A 108 -23.33 28.49 20.91
CA GLY A 108 -22.30 28.48 19.86
C GLY A 108 -21.17 27.48 20.11
N ASN A 109 -20.23 27.42 19.18
CA ASN A 109 -19.07 26.53 19.28
C ASN A 109 -17.99 27.18 20.12
N THR A 110 -17.41 26.41 21.05
CA THR A 110 -16.21 26.80 21.78
C THR A 110 -15.04 25.94 21.33
N PHE A 111 -13.89 26.59 21.12
CA PHE A 111 -12.67 25.96 20.66
C PHE A 111 -11.61 26.12 21.76
N ASP A 112 -10.93 25.02 22.11
CA ASP A 112 -9.73 25.09 22.93
C ASP A 112 -8.48 24.97 22.05
N PRO A 113 -7.79 26.07 21.78
CA PRO A 113 -6.60 26.06 20.93
C PRO A 113 -5.44 25.22 21.50
N SER A 114 -5.42 24.95 22.81
CA SER A 114 -4.39 24.11 23.44
C SER A 114 -4.58 22.62 23.08
N GLU A 115 -5.82 22.22 22.76
CA GLU A 115 -6.21 20.86 22.39
C GLU A 115 -6.30 20.66 20.85
N MET A 116 -5.72 21.59 20.09
CA MET A 116 -5.73 21.56 18.63
C MET A 116 -4.36 21.87 18.07
N ILE A 117 -4.00 21.26 16.95
CA ILE A 117 -2.79 21.61 16.21
C ILE A 117 -3.19 22.03 14.81
N ARG A 118 -2.81 23.27 14.45
CA ARG A 118 -3.06 23.80 13.12
C ARG A 118 -2.23 23.06 12.09
N CYS A 119 -2.83 22.81 10.91
CA CYS A 119 -2.19 22.15 9.79
C CYS A 119 -2.22 23.03 8.55
N GLN A 120 -1.14 23.00 7.79
CA GLN A 120 -1.09 23.51 6.43
C GLN A 120 -1.43 22.40 5.45
N VAL A 121 -2.31 22.66 4.51
CA VAL A 121 -2.52 21.79 3.34
C VAL A 121 -1.34 22.05 2.39
N ILE A 122 -0.37 21.13 2.34
CA ILE A 122 0.85 21.29 1.50
C ILE A 122 0.69 20.64 0.13
N TYR A 123 -0.30 19.78 -0.01
CA TYR A 123 -0.76 19.20 -1.28
C TYR A 123 -2.23 18.82 -1.18
N ALA A 124 -2.99 19.06 -2.23
CA ALA A 124 -4.31 18.51 -2.40
C ALA A 124 -4.52 18.19 -3.87
N ALA A 125 -4.89 16.97 -4.18
CA ALA A 125 -5.40 16.61 -5.49
C ALA A 125 -6.79 17.26 -5.66
N ASP A 126 -7.23 17.37 -6.91
CA ASP A 126 -8.64 17.69 -7.20
C ASP A 126 -9.55 16.59 -6.64
N GLN A 127 -10.86 16.74 -6.85
CA GLN A 127 -11.87 15.76 -6.42
C GLN A 127 -11.48 14.29 -6.69
N TYR A 128 -10.65 14.06 -7.67
CA TYR A 128 -10.09 12.74 -8.01
C TYR A 128 -8.57 12.85 -8.23
N PRO A 129 -7.76 12.08 -7.49
CA PRO A 129 -8.07 10.91 -6.65
C PRO A 129 -8.48 11.18 -5.20
N ASP A 130 -8.94 12.35 -4.82
CA ASP A 130 -9.46 12.69 -3.50
C ASP A 130 -8.45 12.46 -2.36
N VAL A 131 -7.25 13.02 -2.51
CA VAL A 131 -6.13 12.91 -1.55
C VAL A 131 -5.62 14.29 -1.21
N ALA A 132 -5.32 14.52 0.07
CA ALA A 132 -4.60 15.69 0.56
C ALA A 132 -3.47 15.30 1.53
N ILE A 133 -2.40 16.09 1.52
CA ILE A 133 -1.27 15.96 2.45
C ILE A 133 -1.24 17.20 3.33
N LEU A 134 -1.20 16.96 4.63
CA LEU A 134 -1.14 17.98 5.66
C LEU A 134 0.25 18.02 6.31
N LYS A 135 0.69 19.23 6.65
CA LYS A 135 1.81 19.45 7.56
C LYS A 135 1.29 20.18 8.80
N ALA A 136 1.37 19.51 9.95
CA ALA A 136 1.09 20.11 11.25
C ALA A 136 2.21 21.09 11.65
N GLU A 137 1.89 22.11 12.44
CA GLU A 137 2.87 23.10 12.93
C GLU A 137 3.97 22.47 13.80
N ARG A 138 3.72 21.31 14.36
CA ARG A 138 4.65 20.51 15.18
C ARG A 138 4.28 19.03 15.11
N LYS A 139 5.18 18.16 15.52
CA LYS A 139 4.84 16.74 15.72
C LYS A 139 3.64 16.62 16.65
N VAL A 140 2.70 15.76 16.28
CA VAL A 140 1.47 15.57 17.04
C VAL A 140 1.72 14.57 18.17
N PRO A 141 1.61 14.99 19.45
CA PRO A 141 1.91 14.11 20.57
C PRO A 141 1.05 12.83 20.58
N GLY A 142 1.70 11.68 20.79
CA GLY A 142 1.03 10.40 20.84
C GLY A 142 0.45 9.90 19.50
N ARG A 143 0.73 10.60 18.38
CA ARG A 143 0.30 10.19 17.04
C ARG A 143 1.49 9.80 16.18
N VAL A 144 1.54 8.54 15.78
CA VAL A 144 2.69 7.97 15.09
C VAL A 144 2.44 7.83 13.59
N ALA A 145 3.53 7.78 12.82
CA ALA A 145 3.46 7.40 11.42
C ALA A 145 3.16 5.91 11.27
N LEU A 146 2.32 5.56 10.29
CA LEU A 146 1.99 4.19 9.91
C LEU A 146 2.86 3.74 8.74
N THR A 147 3.10 2.43 8.66
CA THR A 147 3.75 1.80 7.51
C THR A 147 2.78 1.74 6.33
N LEU A 148 3.24 2.09 5.13
CA LEU A 148 2.45 2.01 3.91
C LEU A 148 2.74 0.71 3.15
N ARG A 149 1.74 0.21 2.42
CA ARG A 149 1.88 -0.92 1.50
C ARG A 149 1.08 -0.65 0.24
N SER A 150 1.68 -0.85 -0.95
CA SER A 150 0.98 -0.60 -2.21
C SER A 150 -0.37 -1.33 -2.26
N SER A 151 -1.43 -0.60 -2.62
CA SER A 151 -2.77 -1.18 -2.84
C SER A 151 -2.77 -2.24 -3.94
N ARG A 152 -1.80 -2.19 -4.85
CA ARG A 152 -1.64 -3.15 -5.97
C ARG A 152 -1.15 -4.52 -5.51
N ASP A 153 -0.60 -4.60 -4.30
CA ASP A 153 -0.15 -5.85 -3.69
C ASP A 153 -1.26 -6.52 -2.86
N VAL A 154 -2.43 -5.88 -2.78
CA VAL A 154 -3.61 -6.41 -2.09
C VAL A 154 -4.36 -7.35 -3.03
N ALA A 155 -4.70 -8.55 -2.55
CA ALA A 155 -5.49 -9.52 -3.28
C ALA A 155 -6.98 -9.40 -2.95
N ILE A 156 -7.85 -9.84 -3.86
CA ILE A 156 -9.28 -10.07 -3.56
C ILE A 156 -9.39 -11.08 -2.42
N ALA A 157 -10.34 -10.88 -1.51
CA ALA A 157 -10.56 -11.61 -0.26
C ALA A 157 -9.47 -11.41 0.81
N SER A 158 -8.51 -10.48 0.63
CA SER A 158 -7.64 -10.03 1.73
C SER A 158 -8.48 -9.36 2.81
N LYS A 159 -8.17 -9.66 4.08
CA LYS A 159 -8.72 -8.94 5.22
C LYS A 159 -8.24 -7.51 5.23
N VAL A 160 -9.14 -6.59 5.55
CA VAL A 160 -8.84 -5.18 5.71
C VAL A 160 -9.66 -4.59 6.85
N TYR A 161 -9.17 -3.48 7.41
CA TYR A 161 -9.81 -2.77 8.51
C TYR A 161 -9.86 -1.28 8.17
N SER A 162 -11.07 -0.69 8.18
CA SER A 162 -11.23 0.76 8.09
C SER A 162 -11.12 1.37 9.49
N LEU A 163 -10.23 2.36 9.65
CA LEU A 163 -10.03 3.08 10.90
C LEU A 163 -10.43 4.54 10.72
N GLY A 164 -11.05 5.12 11.77
CA GLY A 164 -11.43 6.54 11.73
C GLY A 164 -12.37 6.95 12.84
N TYR A 165 -12.86 8.17 12.73
CA TYR A 165 -13.77 8.80 13.68
C TYR A 165 -15.14 9.02 13.05
N PRO A 166 -16.06 8.03 13.09
CA PRO A 166 -17.37 8.20 12.46
C PRO A 166 -18.21 9.26 13.21
N ALA A 167 -18.78 10.20 12.48
CA ALA A 167 -19.61 11.28 13.06
C ALA A 167 -20.81 10.76 13.84
N ALA A 168 -21.32 9.58 13.49
CA ALA A 168 -22.40 8.93 14.22
C ALA A 168 -22.03 8.50 15.65
N ALA A 169 -20.72 8.38 15.95
CA ALA A 169 -20.20 8.05 17.27
C ALA A 169 -19.93 9.31 18.12
N ASP A 170 -19.99 10.52 17.52
CA ASP A 170 -19.81 11.76 18.26
C ASP A 170 -20.83 11.86 19.39
N GLY A 171 -20.33 12.22 20.58
CA GLY A 171 -21.15 12.25 21.78
C GLY A 171 -22.12 13.42 21.76
N THR A 172 -23.39 13.15 22.09
CA THR A 172 -24.36 14.19 22.45
C THR A 172 -24.70 14.02 23.91
N SER A 173 -24.57 15.07 24.70
CA SER A 173 -25.10 15.07 26.07
C SER A 173 -26.62 15.06 25.99
N LEU A 174 -27.25 14.01 26.50
CA LEU A 174 -28.70 13.80 26.47
C LEU A 174 -29.46 14.55 27.62
N SER A 175 -28.83 15.49 28.31
CA SER A 175 -29.58 16.35 29.19
C SER A 175 -30.48 17.28 28.38
N GLN A 176 -31.78 17.24 28.56
CA GLN A 176 -32.77 18.03 27.81
C GLN A 176 -32.56 19.56 27.90
N GLU A 177 -31.69 20.02 28.80
CA GLU A 177 -31.40 21.45 29.04
C GLU A 177 -30.10 21.96 28.40
N GLN A 178 -29.18 21.05 28.03
CA GLN A 178 -27.92 21.41 27.35
C GLN A 178 -27.60 20.35 26.29
N GLN A 179 -28.04 20.57 25.06
CA GLN A 179 -27.57 19.78 23.92
C GLN A 179 -26.13 20.19 23.62
N THR A 180 -25.18 19.48 24.20
CA THR A 180 -23.77 19.67 23.93
C THR A 180 -23.31 18.50 23.08
N ALA A 181 -22.73 18.80 21.91
CA ALA A 181 -22.09 17.81 21.06
C ALA A 181 -20.58 17.88 21.24
N TYR A 182 -19.96 16.74 21.30
CA TYR A 182 -18.49 16.58 21.44
C TYR A 182 -17.96 15.84 20.22
N TYR A 183 -16.82 16.30 19.71
CA TYR A 183 -16.05 15.56 18.72
C TYR A 183 -15.06 14.65 19.41
N TYR A 184 -15.27 13.35 19.36
CA TYR A 184 -14.30 12.41 19.87
C TYR A 184 -13.01 12.41 19.03
N ALA A 185 -11.86 12.55 19.67
CA ALA A 185 -10.57 12.70 19.01
C ALA A 185 -9.41 11.94 19.69
N ASP A 186 -9.63 11.33 20.87
CA ASP A 186 -8.63 10.47 21.49
C ASP A 186 -8.42 9.15 20.73
N VAL A 187 -7.34 8.42 21.04
CA VAL A 187 -7.01 7.15 20.40
C VAL A 187 -8.06 6.08 20.65
N GLU A 188 -8.62 6.08 21.87
CA GLU A 188 -9.64 5.13 22.31
C GLU A 188 -10.93 5.27 21.50
N SER A 189 -11.20 6.44 21.00
CA SER A 189 -12.40 6.75 20.18
C SER A 189 -12.23 6.42 18.69
N VAL A 190 -11.06 5.96 18.24
CA VAL A 190 -10.88 5.45 16.87
C VAL A 190 -11.69 4.18 16.69
N HIS A 191 -12.67 4.20 15.81
CA HIS A 191 -13.43 3.02 15.42
C HIS A 191 -12.64 2.15 14.44
N VAL A 192 -12.80 0.83 14.57
CA VAL A 192 -12.19 -0.19 13.72
C VAL A 192 -13.29 -1.07 13.18
N ASN A 193 -13.46 -1.11 11.85
CA ASN A 193 -14.42 -1.97 11.19
C ASN A 193 -13.69 -2.94 10.26
N GLY A 194 -13.79 -4.24 10.53
CA GLY A 194 -13.18 -5.29 9.73
C GLY A 194 -14.02 -5.68 8.52
N GLY A 195 -13.35 -6.08 7.45
CA GLY A 195 -13.97 -6.59 6.23
C GLY A 195 -12.96 -7.27 5.32
N VAL A 196 -13.36 -7.51 4.07
CA VAL A 196 -12.52 -8.10 3.03
C VAL A 196 -12.59 -7.29 1.74
N VAL A 197 -11.53 -7.32 0.96
CA VAL A 197 -11.51 -6.71 -0.37
C VAL A 197 -12.36 -7.55 -1.32
N SER A 198 -13.39 -6.95 -1.87
CA SER A 198 -14.33 -7.59 -2.81
C SER A 198 -13.86 -7.46 -4.26
N LYS A 199 -13.23 -6.32 -4.61
CA LYS A 199 -12.81 -6.03 -5.98
C LYS A 199 -11.72 -4.97 -6.04
N LEU A 200 -10.86 -5.07 -7.06
CA LEU A 200 -9.90 -4.04 -7.43
C LEU A 200 -10.47 -3.29 -8.63
N SER A 201 -10.88 -2.04 -8.43
CA SER A 201 -11.63 -1.30 -9.44
C SER A 201 -10.96 0.02 -9.82
N SER A 202 -11.03 0.35 -11.11
CA SER A 202 -11.05 1.76 -11.54
C SER A 202 -12.49 2.11 -11.88
N PHE A 203 -13.01 3.23 -11.36
CA PHE A 203 -14.36 3.65 -11.63
C PHE A 203 -14.40 4.80 -12.63
N GLU A 204 -15.21 4.67 -13.66
CA GLU A 204 -15.55 5.80 -14.54
C GLU A 204 -16.21 6.95 -13.74
N LEU A 205 -17.01 6.63 -12.71
CA LEU A 205 -17.62 7.58 -11.78
C LEU A 205 -16.60 8.42 -11.01
N PHE A 206 -15.38 7.91 -10.80
CA PHE A 206 -14.30 8.60 -10.10
C PHE A 206 -13.17 9.01 -11.05
N ASN A 207 -13.51 9.37 -12.29
CA ASN A 207 -12.57 9.82 -13.31
C ASN A 207 -11.39 8.84 -13.52
N GLY A 208 -11.65 7.53 -13.45
CA GLY A 208 -10.64 6.50 -13.59
C GLY A 208 -9.76 6.27 -12.35
N THR A 209 -10.08 6.86 -11.21
CA THR A 209 -9.37 6.65 -9.94
C THR A 209 -9.47 5.19 -9.51
N TYR A 210 -8.34 4.59 -9.15
CA TYR A 210 -8.28 3.24 -8.62
C TYR A 210 -8.68 3.21 -7.15
N CYS A 211 -9.59 2.28 -6.82
CA CYS A 211 -10.09 2.06 -5.48
C CYS A 211 -10.06 0.56 -5.12
N LEU A 212 -9.88 0.27 -3.84
CA LEU A 212 -10.23 -0.99 -3.22
C LEU A 212 -11.72 -0.94 -2.88
N GLU A 213 -12.50 -1.86 -3.44
CA GLU A 213 -13.90 -2.10 -3.06
C GLU A 213 -13.90 -3.16 -1.96
N HIS A 214 -14.57 -2.90 -0.84
CA HIS A 214 -14.56 -3.76 0.34
C HIS A 214 -15.84 -3.60 1.17
N ASP A 215 -16.08 -4.54 2.07
CA ASP A 215 -17.22 -4.53 3.00
C ASP A 215 -16.86 -4.03 4.42
N ALA A 216 -15.61 -3.60 4.66
CA ALA A 216 -15.24 -2.87 5.86
C ALA A 216 -15.97 -1.52 5.87
N HIS A 217 -16.88 -1.34 6.83
CA HIS A 217 -17.86 -0.25 6.82
C HIS A 217 -17.19 1.14 6.94
N ILE A 218 -17.60 2.07 6.05
CA ILE A 218 -17.18 3.48 6.05
C ILE A 218 -18.40 4.36 6.28
N ASN A 219 -18.39 5.13 7.37
CA ASN A 219 -19.38 6.15 7.70
C ASN A 219 -18.84 7.56 7.49
N SER A 220 -19.73 8.53 7.41
CA SER A 220 -19.37 9.95 7.48
C SER A 220 -18.45 10.21 8.68
N GLY A 221 -17.30 10.85 8.45
CA GLY A 221 -16.25 11.07 9.44
C GLY A 221 -15.07 10.08 9.35
N ASN A 222 -15.25 8.87 8.82
CA ASN A 222 -14.13 7.95 8.52
C ASN A 222 -13.33 8.38 7.28
N SER A 223 -13.87 9.26 6.46
CA SER A 223 -13.21 9.82 5.27
C SER A 223 -11.82 10.36 5.61
N GLY A 224 -10.82 9.97 4.83
CA GLY A 224 -9.41 10.31 5.02
C GLY A 224 -8.66 9.42 5.99
N GLY A 225 -9.35 8.59 6.79
CA GLY A 225 -8.74 7.58 7.64
C GLY A 225 -8.12 6.44 6.82
N PRO A 226 -7.22 5.63 7.43
CA PRO A 226 -6.57 4.55 6.73
C PRO A 226 -7.47 3.32 6.58
N LEU A 227 -7.36 2.63 5.44
CA LEU A 227 -7.68 1.22 5.31
C LEU A 227 -6.40 0.44 5.52
N VAL A 228 -6.34 -0.42 6.54
CA VAL A 228 -5.14 -1.21 6.84
C VAL A 228 -5.35 -2.70 6.55
N ASP A 229 -4.27 -3.41 6.24
CA ASP A 229 -4.26 -4.87 6.11
C ASP A 229 -4.17 -5.57 7.49
N GLU A 230 -4.20 -6.90 7.52
CA GLU A 230 -4.08 -7.71 8.74
C GLU A 230 -2.74 -7.54 9.50
N HIS A 231 -1.77 -6.82 8.91
CA HIS A 231 -0.49 -6.50 9.51
C HIS A 231 -0.39 -5.02 9.96
N GLY A 232 -1.48 -4.26 9.86
CA GLY A 232 -1.51 -2.84 10.22
C GLY A 232 -0.90 -1.89 9.18
N ASN A 233 -0.54 -2.38 7.99
CA ASN A 233 -0.02 -1.53 6.92
C ASN A 233 -1.15 -0.82 6.19
N VAL A 234 -1.01 0.46 5.92
CA VAL A 234 -2.00 1.23 5.18
C VAL A 234 -1.99 0.82 3.72
N VAL A 235 -3.12 0.34 3.23
CA VAL A 235 -3.32 -0.10 1.84
C VAL A 235 -4.31 0.79 1.08
N GLY A 236 -5.02 1.69 1.75
CA GLY A 236 -5.97 2.60 1.11
C GLY A 236 -6.34 3.77 2.00
N ILE A 237 -7.05 4.73 1.42
CA ILE A 237 -7.59 5.91 2.10
C ILE A 237 -9.11 5.82 2.04
N ASN A 238 -9.78 5.69 3.17
CA ASN A 238 -11.24 5.61 3.25
C ASN A 238 -11.87 6.85 2.61
N THR A 239 -12.74 6.66 1.62
CA THR A 239 -13.24 7.80 0.85
C THR A 239 -14.77 7.78 0.68
N TYR A 240 -15.34 6.68 0.18
CA TYR A 240 -16.77 6.62 -0.14
C TYR A 240 -17.42 5.38 0.46
N GLY A 241 -18.53 5.59 1.19
CA GLY A 241 -19.52 4.57 1.49
C GLY A 241 -20.79 4.83 0.69
N ILE A 242 -21.46 3.80 0.21
CA ILE A 242 -22.76 3.93 -0.45
C ILE A 242 -23.83 3.80 0.63
N SER A 243 -24.46 4.90 0.98
CA SER A 243 -25.48 4.97 2.07
C SER A 243 -26.70 4.07 1.88
N SER A 244 -26.92 3.52 0.69
CA SER A 244 -27.98 2.55 0.39
C SER A 244 -27.51 1.08 0.49
N ASP A 245 -26.20 0.84 0.71
CA ASP A 245 -25.62 -0.50 0.77
C ASP A 245 -24.41 -0.50 1.70
N ASP A 246 -24.60 -1.00 2.91
CA ASP A 246 -23.56 -1.06 3.96
C ASP A 246 -22.35 -1.96 3.58
N PHE A 247 -22.49 -2.79 2.54
CA PHE A 247 -21.46 -3.74 2.10
C PHE A 247 -20.59 -3.21 0.96
N LEU A 248 -20.87 -2.00 0.47
CA LEU A 248 -20.17 -1.43 -0.68
C LEU A 248 -19.45 -0.14 -0.30
N ASN A 249 -18.19 -0.28 0.07
CA ASN A 249 -17.33 0.81 0.47
C ASN A 249 -16.07 0.87 -0.41
N TYR A 250 -15.51 2.07 -0.56
CA TYR A 250 -14.39 2.34 -1.44
C TYR A 250 -13.29 3.10 -0.72
N SER A 251 -12.08 2.57 -0.78
CA SER A 251 -10.87 3.27 -0.36
C SER A 251 -9.98 3.54 -1.56
N VAL A 252 -9.59 4.79 -1.75
CA VAL A 252 -8.65 5.20 -2.79
C VAL A 252 -7.30 4.55 -2.55
N TYR A 253 -6.61 4.13 -3.62
CA TYR A 253 -5.30 3.50 -3.51
C TYR A 253 -4.31 4.39 -2.78
N ILE A 254 -3.60 3.82 -1.79
CA ILE A 254 -2.53 4.52 -1.06
C ILE A 254 -1.39 4.97 -1.99
N ASP A 255 -1.22 4.29 -3.12
CA ASP A 255 -0.21 4.62 -4.14
C ASP A 255 -0.28 6.08 -4.60
N TYR A 256 -1.46 6.70 -4.64
CA TYR A 256 -1.60 8.13 -4.96
C TYR A 256 -0.94 9.01 -3.90
N ALA A 257 -1.17 8.72 -2.61
CA ALA A 257 -0.51 9.47 -1.54
C ALA A 257 1.00 9.23 -1.56
N MET A 258 1.46 8.00 -1.80
CA MET A 258 2.89 7.67 -1.93
C MET A 258 3.54 8.46 -3.08
N ASP A 259 2.87 8.59 -4.24
CA ASP A 259 3.37 9.40 -5.36
C ASP A 259 3.49 10.88 -4.98
N TYR A 260 2.53 11.44 -4.23
CA TYR A 260 2.58 12.84 -3.78
C TYR A 260 3.63 13.07 -2.69
N LEU A 261 3.77 12.16 -1.73
CA LEU A 261 4.83 12.21 -0.72
C LEU A 261 6.22 12.21 -1.38
N ASN A 262 6.41 11.37 -2.39
CA ASN A 262 7.65 11.32 -3.18
C ASN A 262 7.92 12.64 -3.92
N GLN A 263 6.90 13.28 -4.49
CA GLN A 263 7.02 14.58 -5.17
C GLN A 263 7.39 15.69 -4.18
N LEU A 264 6.88 15.63 -2.96
CA LEU A 264 7.16 16.58 -1.88
C LEU A 264 8.51 16.31 -1.17
N GLY A 265 9.16 15.17 -1.45
CA GLY A 265 10.39 14.74 -0.78
C GLY A 265 10.18 14.33 0.68
N ILE A 266 8.96 13.94 1.06
CA ILE A 266 8.62 13.46 2.40
C ILE A 266 8.93 11.96 2.48
N ALA A 267 9.81 11.58 3.41
CA ALA A 267 10.14 10.18 3.66
C ALA A 267 9.00 9.46 4.38
N TYR A 268 8.80 8.19 4.09
CA TYR A 268 7.86 7.32 4.77
C TYR A 268 8.33 5.87 4.70
N ASP A 269 7.97 5.08 5.69
CA ASP A 269 8.24 3.64 5.68
C ASP A 269 7.17 2.89 4.90
N TYR A 270 7.61 1.93 4.10
CA TYR A 270 6.70 1.10 3.32
C TYR A 270 7.19 -0.34 3.25
N VAL A 271 6.24 -1.27 3.15
CA VAL A 271 6.49 -2.70 2.92
C VAL A 271 6.32 -3.02 1.44
N SER A 272 7.35 -3.60 0.84
CA SER A 272 7.23 -4.16 -0.51
C SER A 272 6.66 -5.57 -0.47
N ALA A 273 5.96 -6.00 -1.52
CA ALA A 273 5.42 -7.36 -1.63
C ALA A 273 6.49 -8.46 -1.41
N GLN A 274 7.76 -8.12 -1.54
CA GLN A 274 8.88 -9.03 -1.40
C GLN A 274 9.30 -9.25 0.07
N GLU A 275 8.89 -8.36 0.99
CA GLU A 275 9.26 -8.43 2.42
C GLU A 275 8.18 -9.10 3.29
N SER A 276 7.00 -9.37 2.73
CA SER A 276 5.87 -9.98 3.45
C SER A 276 6.01 -11.49 3.72
N PHE A 277 7.21 -12.07 3.58
CA PHE A 277 7.47 -13.41 4.11
C PHE A 277 7.72 -13.30 5.62
N PRO A 278 6.86 -13.89 6.47
CA PRO A 278 7.05 -13.82 7.90
C PRO A 278 8.39 -14.47 8.29
N MET A 279 9.30 -13.67 8.82
CA MET A 279 10.61 -14.13 9.31
C MET A 279 10.49 -15.25 10.36
N ALA A 280 9.34 -15.39 11.01
CA ALA A 280 9.04 -16.49 11.91
C ALA A 280 8.95 -17.87 11.20
N ALA A 281 8.63 -17.92 9.90
CA ALA A 281 8.67 -19.16 9.12
C ALA A 281 10.08 -19.55 8.67
N VAL A 282 11.03 -18.60 8.65
CA VAL A 282 12.40 -18.83 8.20
C VAL A 282 13.23 -19.55 9.26
N ALA A 283 12.97 -19.30 10.55
CA ALA A 283 13.74 -19.93 11.63
C ALA A 283 13.45 -21.44 11.80
N SER A 284 12.24 -21.90 11.49
CA SER A 284 11.87 -23.33 11.52
C SER A 284 12.17 -24.04 10.19
N GLY A 285 12.19 -23.31 9.07
CA GLY A 285 12.56 -23.83 7.74
C GLY A 285 14.07 -23.95 7.54
N ALA A 286 14.87 -23.09 8.13
CA ALA A 286 16.34 -23.07 7.95
C ALA A 286 17.02 -24.37 8.41
N ALA A 287 16.54 -25.01 9.46
CA ALA A 287 17.08 -26.29 9.93
C ALA A 287 16.75 -27.44 8.94
N LEU A 288 15.58 -27.41 8.30
CA LEU A 288 15.18 -28.43 7.31
C LEU A 288 15.89 -28.20 5.97
N VAL A 289 16.07 -26.94 5.58
CA VAL A 289 16.79 -26.57 4.34
C VAL A 289 18.28 -26.90 4.44
N LEU A 290 18.93 -26.74 5.60
CA LEU A 290 20.31 -27.13 5.80
C LEU A 290 20.53 -28.64 5.69
N VAL A 291 19.58 -29.47 6.14
CA VAL A 291 19.62 -30.91 5.99
C VAL A 291 19.40 -31.32 4.52
N LEU A 292 18.46 -30.67 3.82
CA LEU A 292 18.20 -30.91 2.40
C LEU A 292 19.33 -30.36 1.51
N ALA A 293 19.93 -29.22 1.85
CA ALA A 293 21.10 -28.67 1.15
C ALA A 293 22.32 -29.56 1.28
N ALA A 294 22.57 -30.16 2.45
CA ALA A 294 23.66 -31.10 2.63
C ALA A 294 23.46 -32.39 1.79
N VAL A 295 22.23 -32.84 1.60
CA VAL A 295 21.91 -33.99 0.73
C VAL A 295 21.97 -33.59 -0.76
N LEU A 296 21.64 -32.33 -1.10
CA LEU A 296 21.66 -31.84 -2.48
C LEU A 296 23.09 -31.50 -2.94
N VAL A 297 23.92 -30.94 -2.07
CA VAL A 297 25.36 -30.66 -2.37
C VAL A 297 26.14 -31.94 -2.66
N LEU A 298 25.75 -33.08 -2.06
CA LEU A 298 26.31 -34.38 -2.40
C LEU A 298 25.86 -34.93 -3.77
N LYS A 299 24.79 -34.39 -4.37
CA LYS A 299 24.29 -34.76 -5.70
C LYS A 299 24.64 -33.80 -6.83
N ILE A 300 25.11 -32.56 -6.52
CA ILE A 300 25.47 -31.55 -7.54
C ILE A 300 27.00 -31.47 -7.70
N LYS A 301 27.69 -32.59 -7.91
CA LYS A 301 28.94 -32.59 -8.64
C LYS A 301 28.68 -32.84 -10.11
N LYS A 302 28.92 -31.81 -10.93
CA LYS A 302 28.85 -31.74 -12.40
C LYS A 302 27.48 -31.39 -13.02
N SER A 303 27.17 -30.12 -13.11
CA SER A 303 26.51 -29.59 -14.31
C SER A 303 27.35 -28.41 -14.80
N GLU A 304 28.17 -28.64 -15.80
CA GLU A 304 28.82 -27.59 -16.58
C GLU A 304 27.76 -26.69 -17.17
N LYS A 305 27.85 -25.35 -16.95
CA LYS A 305 27.02 -24.35 -17.62
C LYS A 305 27.24 -24.51 -19.14
N GLN A 306 26.29 -25.11 -19.82
CA GLN A 306 26.24 -24.99 -21.27
C GLN A 306 26.06 -23.50 -21.63
N PRO A 307 26.78 -23.00 -22.65
CA PRO A 307 26.60 -21.63 -23.10
C PRO A 307 25.13 -21.43 -23.55
N ALA A 308 24.52 -20.34 -23.10
CA ALA A 308 23.13 -20.02 -23.40
C ALA A 308 22.94 -19.98 -24.93
N LYS A 309 22.06 -20.85 -25.42
CA LYS A 309 21.77 -20.99 -26.86
C LYS A 309 21.03 -19.74 -27.33
N ASP A 310 21.50 -19.09 -28.39
CA ASP A 310 20.85 -17.93 -29.00
C ASP A 310 19.41 -18.30 -29.39
N THR A 311 18.42 -17.59 -28.86
CA THR A 311 16.99 -17.81 -29.12
C THR A 311 16.58 -17.39 -30.54
N GLY A 312 17.45 -16.69 -31.27
CA GLY A 312 17.12 -16.08 -32.55
C GLY A 312 16.19 -14.88 -32.46
N LEU A 313 15.87 -14.43 -31.24
CA LEU A 313 15.03 -13.26 -31.00
C LEU A 313 15.82 -12.08 -30.44
N ARG A 314 15.35 -10.86 -30.72
CA ARG A 314 15.95 -9.60 -30.31
C ARG A 314 14.87 -8.64 -29.83
N VAL A 315 15.19 -7.83 -28.84
CA VAL A 315 14.45 -6.62 -28.49
C VAL A 315 14.87 -5.52 -29.46
N GLN A 316 13.94 -4.90 -30.15
CA GLN A 316 14.16 -3.76 -31.05
C GLN A 316 13.33 -2.57 -30.59
N TYR A 317 13.97 -1.52 -30.12
CA TYR A 317 13.29 -0.26 -29.79
C TYR A 317 12.91 0.52 -31.05
N SER A 318 11.79 1.26 -30.97
CA SER A 318 11.46 2.26 -32.00
C SER A 318 12.45 3.43 -31.97
N SER A 319 12.57 4.16 -33.06
CA SER A 319 13.41 5.36 -33.13
C SER A 319 12.98 6.45 -32.17
N ASP A 320 11.69 6.50 -31.85
CA ASP A 320 11.04 7.53 -31.01
C ASP A 320 11.10 7.22 -29.51
N SER A 321 11.58 6.04 -29.13
CA SER A 321 11.73 5.67 -27.72
C SER A 321 12.95 6.38 -27.10
N ILE A 322 12.96 6.51 -25.77
CA ILE A 322 14.13 6.99 -25.01
C ILE A 322 15.39 6.17 -25.34
N MET A 323 15.22 4.90 -25.73
CA MET A 323 16.30 3.99 -26.07
C MET A 323 16.74 4.11 -27.56
N GLY A 324 16.06 4.91 -28.36
CA GLY A 324 16.53 5.38 -29.69
C GLY A 324 16.92 4.27 -30.67
N GLY A 325 16.03 3.35 -31.03
CA GLY A 325 16.29 2.31 -32.05
C GLY A 325 17.27 1.20 -31.64
N LYS A 326 17.75 1.14 -30.41
CA LYS A 326 18.70 0.12 -29.92
C LYS A 326 18.15 -1.29 -30.03
N ARG A 327 19.08 -2.24 -30.26
CA ARG A 327 18.79 -3.70 -30.30
C ARG A 327 19.51 -4.44 -29.20
N TYR A 328 18.81 -5.43 -28.60
CA TYR A 328 19.39 -6.30 -27.58
C TYR A 328 19.11 -7.77 -27.89
N VAL A 329 20.14 -8.61 -27.69
CA VAL A 329 20.04 -10.05 -27.88
C VAL A 329 19.32 -10.71 -26.71
N ILE A 330 18.37 -11.61 -26.99
CA ILE A 330 17.70 -12.40 -25.96
C ILE A 330 18.34 -13.79 -25.91
N ASN A 331 19.38 -13.95 -25.11
CA ASN A 331 20.08 -15.22 -24.87
C ASN A 331 20.08 -15.64 -23.39
N SER A 332 19.65 -14.76 -22.51
CA SER A 332 19.55 -14.96 -21.06
C SER A 332 18.45 -14.05 -20.53
N THR A 333 18.44 -13.77 -19.23
CA THR A 333 17.54 -12.79 -18.62
C THR A 333 17.99 -11.37 -19.00
N LEU A 334 17.05 -10.57 -19.51
CA LEU A 334 17.19 -9.13 -19.74
C LEU A 334 16.24 -8.40 -18.78
N ARG A 335 16.79 -7.68 -17.82
CA ARG A 335 16.04 -6.89 -16.86
C ARG A 335 16.01 -5.43 -17.28
N PHE A 336 14.82 -4.82 -17.24
CA PHE A 336 14.53 -3.45 -17.68
C PHE A 336 14.17 -2.60 -16.48
N GLY A 337 14.74 -1.39 -16.38
CA GLY A 337 14.44 -0.48 -15.29
C GLY A 337 15.49 0.61 -15.12
N ARG A 338 15.36 1.41 -14.06
CA ARG A 338 16.29 2.50 -13.72
C ARG A 338 17.43 2.04 -12.82
N ALA A 339 17.28 0.92 -12.11
CA ALA A 339 18.29 0.41 -11.20
C ALA A 339 19.60 0.03 -11.89
N ALA A 340 20.71 0.15 -11.16
CA ALA A 340 22.05 -0.06 -11.69
C ALA A 340 22.32 -1.51 -12.14
N ASP A 341 21.59 -2.48 -11.59
CA ASP A 341 21.67 -3.90 -11.92
C ASP A 341 20.79 -4.31 -13.12
N CYS A 342 20.03 -3.37 -13.73
CA CYS A 342 19.26 -3.65 -14.93
C CYS A 342 20.16 -3.75 -16.17
N ASN A 343 19.98 -4.81 -16.97
CA ASN A 343 20.70 -4.99 -18.24
C ASN A 343 20.35 -3.90 -19.26
N ILE A 344 19.10 -3.45 -19.24
CA ILE A 344 18.58 -2.38 -20.07
C ILE A 344 18.17 -1.25 -19.13
N ARG A 345 19.14 -0.39 -18.85
CA ARG A 345 19.00 0.68 -17.86
C ARG A 345 18.50 1.96 -18.52
N TYR A 346 17.43 2.50 -17.95
CA TYR A 346 16.88 3.81 -18.24
C TYR A 346 17.54 4.88 -17.36
N GLN A 347 17.40 6.15 -17.75
CA GLN A 347 17.84 7.28 -16.94
C GLN A 347 17.02 7.34 -15.63
N ASP A 348 17.60 7.89 -14.56
CA ASP A 348 16.99 7.90 -13.22
C ASP A 348 15.64 8.63 -13.15
N LYS A 349 15.37 9.55 -14.08
CA LYS A 349 14.10 10.30 -14.19
C LYS A 349 13.24 9.88 -15.39
N ALA A 350 13.44 8.69 -15.95
CA ALA A 350 12.63 8.22 -17.09
C ALA A 350 11.15 8.08 -16.65
N PRO A 351 10.21 8.85 -17.28
CA PRO A 351 8.81 8.85 -16.86
C PRO A 351 8.17 7.48 -17.03
N GLY A 352 7.43 7.03 -16.04
CA GLY A 352 6.70 5.76 -16.07
C GLY A 352 7.55 4.50 -15.97
N ILE A 353 8.89 4.59 -15.81
CA ILE A 353 9.77 3.43 -15.68
C ILE A 353 10.16 3.23 -14.22
N SER A 354 9.83 2.08 -13.64
CA SER A 354 10.20 1.70 -12.27
C SER A 354 11.68 1.35 -12.15
N SER A 355 12.22 1.28 -10.92
CA SER A 355 13.61 0.85 -10.65
C SER A 355 13.89 -0.52 -11.27
N HIS A 356 13.03 -1.49 -11.02
CA HIS A 356 12.93 -2.76 -11.73
C HIS A 356 11.54 -2.81 -12.35
N HIS A 357 11.43 -2.72 -13.68
CA HIS A 357 10.14 -2.59 -14.34
C HIS A 357 9.61 -3.94 -14.83
N CYS A 358 10.36 -4.62 -15.64
CA CYS A 358 10.06 -5.96 -16.14
C CYS A 358 11.33 -6.75 -16.45
N GLU A 359 11.18 -8.03 -16.71
CA GLU A 359 12.27 -8.86 -17.24
C GLU A 359 11.79 -9.76 -18.37
N ILE A 360 12.69 -10.01 -19.33
CA ILE A 360 12.52 -10.99 -20.39
C ILE A 360 13.46 -12.14 -20.12
N THR A 361 12.95 -13.37 -20.07
CA THR A 361 13.73 -14.60 -19.84
C THR A 361 13.67 -15.52 -21.03
N ALA A 362 14.79 -16.18 -21.32
CA ALA A 362 14.87 -17.24 -22.32
C ALA A 362 14.98 -18.60 -21.62
N GLU A 363 13.96 -19.44 -21.74
CA GLU A 363 13.89 -20.76 -21.12
C GLU A 363 13.53 -21.83 -22.14
N LYS A 364 14.37 -22.87 -22.26
CA LYS A 364 14.14 -24.01 -23.15
C LYS A 364 13.80 -23.65 -24.61
N GLY A 365 14.37 -22.52 -25.10
CA GLY A 365 14.14 -22.04 -26.46
C GLY A 365 12.88 -21.18 -26.65
N GLN A 366 12.11 -20.94 -25.59
CA GLN A 366 11.01 -19.98 -25.56
C GLN A 366 11.42 -18.72 -24.81
N VAL A 367 10.76 -17.62 -25.11
CA VAL A 367 11.01 -16.30 -24.51
C VAL A 367 9.74 -15.85 -23.79
N TYR A 368 9.88 -15.36 -22.59
CA TYR A 368 8.79 -14.87 -21.77
C TYR A 368 9.09 -13.48 -21.25
N ILE A 369 8.06 -12.69 -21.01
CA ILE A 369 8.13 -11.43 -20.25
C ILE A 369 7.36 -11.56 -18.96
N ARG A 370 7.86 -10.88 -17.92
CA ARG A 370 7.21 -10.76 -16.62
C ARG A 370 7.35 -9.33 -16.11
N ASP A 371 6.26 -8.72 -15.69
CA ASP A 371 6.26 -7.44 -14.98
C ASP A 371 6.79 -7.66 -13.55
N LEU A 372 7.64 -6.75 -13.08
CA LEU A 372 8.27 -6.82 -11.74
C LEU A 372 7.62 -5.80 -10.78
N ASN A 373 6.30 -5.82 -10.69
CA ASN A 373 5.48 -4.89 -9.90
C ASN A 373 5.73 -3.43 -10.29
N SER A 374 5.76 -3.16 -11.58
CA SER A 374 6.02 -1.81 -12.06
C SER A 374 4.85 -0.87 -11.78
N SER A 375 5.16 0.36 -11.31
CA SER A 375 4.14 1.35 -10.92
C SER A 375 3.14 1.67 -12.04
N HIS A 376 3.58 1.74 -13.29
CA HIS A 376 2.75 2.10 -14.44
C HIS A 376 2.40 0.91 -15.35
N GLY A 377 2.90 -0.28 -15.03
CA GLY A 377 2.58 -1.53 -15.71
C GLY A 377 3.37 -1.78 -17.00
N THR A 378 3.42 -3.06 -17.36
CA THR A 378 3.94 -3.56 -18.63
C THR A 378 2.78 -3.99 -19.51
N PHE A 379 2.81 -3.64 -20.80
CA PHE A 379 1.76 -3.95 -21.76
C PHE A 379 2.32 -4.81 -22.88
N VAL A 380 1.61 -5.87 -23.24
CA VAL A 380 1.94 -6.78 -24.35
C VAL A 380 0.82 -6.70 -25.37
N ASN A 381 1.14 -6.27 -26.61
CA ASN A 381 0.17 -6.01 -27.69
C ASN A 381 -1.03 -5.15 -27.21
N GLY A 382 -0.73 -4.08 -26.46
CA GLY A 382 -1.72 -3.15 -25.93
C GLY A 382 -2.48 -3.62 -24.67
N THR A 383 -2.31 -4.87 -24.25
CA THR A 383 -2.95 -5.41 -23.05
C THR A 383 -1.97 -5.38 -21.88
N ARG A 384 -2.39 -4.80 -20.75
CA ARG A 384 -1.62 -4.82 -19.50
C ARG A 384 -1.50 -6.24 -18.97
N ILE A 385 -0.28 -6.67 -18.63
CA ILE A 385 -0.06 -7.99 -18.01
C ILE A 385 -0.12 -7.88 -16.49
N ALA A 386 -0.56 -8.95 -15.84
CA ALA A 386 -0.55 -9.02 -14.38
C ALA A 386 0.90 -9.09 -13.86
N SER A 387 1.14 -8.44 -12.72
CA SER A 387 2.45 -8.48 -12.07
C SER A 387 2.86 -9.93 -11.76
N ASN A 388 4.14 -10.22 -11.98
CA ASN A 388 4.76 -11.54 -11.80
C ASN A 388 4.21 -12.67 -12.70
N GLN A 389 3.27 -12.42 -13.58
CA GLN A 389 2.79 -13.40 -14.55
C GLN A 389 3.77 -13.51 -15.73
N GLN A 390 4.13 -14.73 -16.10
CA GLN A 390 4.93 -15.00 -17.32
C GLN A 390 4.04 -15.02 -18.56
N ILE A 391 4.33 -14.16 -19.52
CA ILE A 391 3.63 -14.11 -20.82
C ILE A 391 4.62 -14.50 -21.91
N PRO A 392 4.29 -15.46 -22.79
CA PRO A 392 5.17 -15.87 -23.87
C PRO A 392 5.30 -14.76 -24.94
N LEU A 393 6.52 -14.54 -25.43
CA LEU A 393 6.83 -13.59 -26.47
C LEU A 393 7.22 -14.31 -27.76
N THR A 394 6.70 -13.84 -28.87
CA THR A 394 7.04 -14.29 -30.22
C THR A 394 7.51 -13.12 -31.09
N ALA A 395 8.14 -13.40 -32.22
CA ALA A 395 8.48 -12.36 -33.18
C ALA A 395 7.21 -11.60 -33.63
N GLY A 396 7.26 -10.28 -33.65
CA GLY A 396 6.13 -9.40 -33.94
C GLY A 396 5.43 -8.85 -32.69
N THR A 397 5.66 -9.42 -31.49
CA THR A 397 5.05 -8.93 -30.24
C THR A 397 5.55 -7.52 -29.92
N GLU A 398 4.65 -6.57 -29.72
CA GLU A 398 4.94 -5.23 -29.21
C GLU A 398 4.84 -5.22 -27.68
N VAL A 399 5.78 -4.57 -27.02
CA VAL A 399 5.81 -4.37 -25.57
C VAL A 399 5.94 -2.88 -25.28
N CYS A 400 5.10 -2.37 -24.36
CA CYS A 400 5.18 -1.01 -23.86
C CYS A 400 5.45 -1.02 -22.35
N LEU A 401 6.29 -0.09 -21.88
CA LEU A 401 6.66 0.07 -20.47
C LEU A 401 6.14 1.39 -19.93
N GLY A 402 5.32 1.32 -18.90
CA GLY A 402 4.83 2.46 -18.12
C GLY A 402 3.95 3.45 -18.87
N SER A 403 4.35 3.89 -20.04
CA SER A 403 3.57 4.74 -20.94
C SER A 403 3.61 4.17 -22.34
N MET A 404 2.61 4.48 -23.16
CA MET A 404 2.56 4.04 -24.57
C MET A 404 3.70 4.61 -25.44
N ARG A 405 4.55 5.48 -24.89
CA ARG A 405 5.71 6.09 -25.58
C ARG A 405 6.96 5.21 -25.51
N GLU A 406 7.15 4.44 -24.42
CA GLU A 406 8.30 3.54 -24.28
C GLU A 406 7.94 2.15 -24.78
N LYS A 407 8.20 1.91 -26.05
CA LYS A 407 7.85 0.66 -26.71
C LYS A 407 9.00 0.03 -27.48
N PHE A 408 9.01 -1.28 -27.51
CA PHE A 408 9.88 -2.09 -28.31
C PHE A 408 9.13 -3.28 -28.92
N GLN A 409 9.71 -3.86 -29.96
CA GLN A 409 9.17 -5.04 -30.62
C GLN A 409 10.13 -6.21 -30.52
N ILE A 410 9.60 -7.41 -30.40
CA ILE A 410 10.38 -8.64 -30.52
C ILE A 410 10.55 -8.96 -32.00
N VAL A 411 11.79 -9.02 -32.47
CA VAL A 411 12.11 -9.27 -33.87
C VAL A 411 13.00 -10.50 -34.03
N LYS A 412 12.92 -11.18 -35.17
CA LYS A 412 13.86 -12.25 -35.51
C LYS A 412 15.26 -11.69 -35.78
N SER A 413 16.27 -12.42 -35.36
CA SER A 413 17.65 -12.14 -35.76
C SER A 413 17.79 -12.38 -37.25
N THR A 414 18.05 -11.33 -38.00
CA THR A 414 18.57 -11.49 -39.38
C THR A 414 20.02 -11.95 -39.24
N LYS A 415 20.29 -13.23 -39.51
CA LYS A 415 21.67 -13.67 -39.76
C LYS A 415 22.16 -12.90 -40.99
N LYS A 416 23.18 -12.06 -40.82
CA LYS A 416 24.09 -11.74 -41.88
C LYS A 416 25.19 -12.77 -41.89
#